data_59e8e032e2e6d32383155ce6cea27100
#
_entry.id   59e8e032e2e6d32383155ce6cea27100
#
_cell.length_a   1.000
_cell.length_b   1.000
_cell.length_c   1.000
_cell.angle_alpha   90.00
_cell.angle_beta   90.00
_cell.angle_gamma   90.00
#
_symmetry.space_group_name_H-M   'P 1'
#
loop_
_entity.id
_entity.type
_entity.pdbx_description
1 polymer ?
#
loop_
_entity_poly.entity_id
_entity_poly.type
_entity_poly.pdbx_seq_one_letter_code
_entity_poly.pdbx_strand_id
1 'polypeptide(L)'
;MQNSITVVVVDGHTLTRYGLVRLVSADAEIVIVGECGLAAEAAALVESTRPDVVVLDVALPDADGLQLARELRDRHAELGIVVLTAQAEDDVLFRALETGVSAFVGKTAPNTEVLGAIRHAAVAAASFTATGLAHALARRVRPAGSGQAVAVEGLTLSPREHEVLALLATGRSVPAIAAMMFVSVSTAKTYVSRVYDKLGATNRASAIMTALRLGLIKPELSIPA
;
A
#
# COMPACT_ATOMS: atom_id res chain seq x y z
N MET A 1 13.60 -17.73 -19.02
CA MET A 1 13.73 -16.28 -19.26
C MET A 1 13.21 -15.63 -17.98
N GLN A 2 14.07 -14.99 -17.18
CA GLN A 2 13.60 -14.19 -16.06
C GLN A 2 12.79 -13.02 -16.62
N ASN A 3 11.54 -12.92 -16.21
CA ASN A 3 10.65 -11.84 -16.64
C ASN A 3 11.08 -10.57 -15.87
N SER A 4 11.72 -9.61 -16.55
CA SER A 4 12.13 -8.35 -15.93
C SER A 4 10.90 -7.55 -15.51
N ILE A 5 10.96 -6.91 -14.35
CA ILE A 5 9.90 -6.02 -13.85
C ILE A 5 9.94 -4.73 -14.67
N THR A 6 8.85 -4.40 -15.33
CA THR A 6 8.71 -3.18 -16.13
C THR A 6 8.19 -2.03 -15.28
N VAL A 7 8.85 -0.86 -15.35
CA VAL A 7 8.55 0.28 -14.46
C VAL A 7 8.37 1.56 -15.27
N VAL A 8 7.33 2.33 -14.90
CA VAL A 8 7.14 3.73 -15.30
C VAL A 8 7.46 4.62 -14.10
N VAL A 9 8.20 5.70 -14.32
CA VAL A 9 8.53 6.70 -13.30
C VAL A 9 7.78 8.00 -13.58
N VAL A 10 7.03 8.49 -12.57
CA VAL A 10 6.26 9.74 -12.62
C VAL A 10 6.73 10.66 -11.49
N ASP A 11 7.52 11.67 -11.82
CA ASP A 11 8.05 12.63 -10.83
C ASP A 11 8.26 14.01 -11.50
N GLY A 12 7.65 15.05 -10.95
CA GLY A 12 7.73 16.40 -11.47
C GLY A 12 9.12 17.03 -11.38
N HIS A 13 9.95 16.53 -10.45
CA HIS A 13 11.30 17.05 -10.22
C HIS A 13 12.30 16.36 -11.15
N THR A 14 12.77 17.06 -12.17
CA THR A 14 13.66 16.51 -13.20
C THR A 14 14.89 15.82 -12.64
N LEU A 15 15.54 16.37 -11.62
CA LEU A 15 16.74 15.78 -11.02
C LEU A 15 16.41 14.49 -10.23
N THR A 16 15.31 14.50 -9.50
CA THR A 16 14.83 13.31 -8.77
C THR A 16 14.46 12.20 -9.76
N ARG A 17 13.70 12.53 -10.79
CA ARG A 17 13.32 11.59 -11.85
C ARG A 17 14.52 10.97 -12.52
N TYR A 18 15.51 11.80 -12.91
CA TYR A 18 16.77 11.32 -13.47
C TYR A 18 17.51 10.38 -12.51
N GLY A 19 17.59 10.73 -11.22
CA GLY A 19 18.21 9.89 -10.18
C GLY A 19 17.50 8.53 -10.01
N LEU A 20 16.17 8.53 -9.98
CA LEU A 20 15.35 7.32 -9.90
C LEU A 20 15.53 6.41 -11.11
N VAL A 21 15.49 6.98 -12.31
CA VAL A 21 15.72 6.21 -13.55
C VAL A 21 17.11 5.57 -13.53
N ARG A 22 18.13 6.31 -13.10
CA ARG A 22 19.51 5.76 -12.99
C ARG A 22 19.62 4.68 -11.92
N LEU A 23 18.99 4.88 -10.76
CA LEU A 23 18.96 3.88 -9.69
C LEU A 23 18.30 2.58 -10.15
N VAL A 24 17.11 2.68 -10.74
CA VAL A 24 16.31 1.53 -11.16
C VAL A 24 16.99 0.80 -12.36
N SER A 25 17.53 1.54 -13.33
CA SER A 25 18.23 0.97 -14.48
C SER A 25 19.57 0.30 -14.15
N ALA A 26 20.11 0.52 -12.94
CA ALA A 26 21.30 -0.19 -12.47
C ALA A 26 20.98 -1.61 -11.97
N ASP A 27 19.71 -1.94 -11.77
CA ASP A 27 19.24 -3.26 -11.35
C ASP A 27 18.93 -4.14 -12.56
N ALA A 28 19.52 -5.33 -12.62
CA ALA A 28 19.40 -6.22 -13.79
C ALA A 28 18.00 -6.83 -13.96
N GLU A 29 17.16 -6.81 -12.92
CA GLU A 29 15.83 -7.42 -12.93
C GLU A 29 14.73 -6.39 -13.24
N ILE A 30 15.06 -5.09 -13.29
CA ILE A 30 14.08 -4.00 -13.45
C ILE A 30 14.40 -3.20 -14.72
N VAL A 31 13.37 -2.94 -15.51
CA VAL A 31 13.48 -2.18 -16.78
C VAL A 31 12.56 -0.97 -16.76
N ILE A 32 13.12 0.21 -16.99
CA ILE A 32 12.31 1.43 -17.20
C ILE A 32 11.71 1.39 -18.61
N VAL A 33 10.38 1.42 -18.69
CA VAL A 33 9.63 1.44 -19.96
C VAL A 33 9.02 2.81 -20.28
N GLY A 34 9.14 3.77 -19.36
CA GLY A 34 8.72 5.15 -19.57
C GLY A 34 8.97 6.04 -18.36
N GLU A 35 9.02 7.34 -18.62
CA GLU A 35 9.07 8.37 -17.58
C GLU A 35 8.28 9.61 -18.02
N CYS A 36 7.66 10.31 -17.08
CA CYS A 36 7.03 11.60 -17.32
C CYS A 36 7.07 12.49 -16.07
N GLY A 37 6.79 13.79 -16.26
CA GLY A 37 6.80 14.76 -15.17
C GLY A 37 5.43 15.24 -14.73
N LEU A 38 4.37 14.90 -15.45
CA LEU A 38 3.01 15.40 -15.28
C LEU A 38 2.01 14.25 -15.10
N ALA A 39 1.03 14.46 -14.23
CA ALA A 39 -0.09 13.52 -14.06
C ALA A 39 -0.89 13.33 -15.34
N ALA A 40 -1.09 14.42 -16.11
CA ALA A 40 -1.82 14.40 -17.38
C ALA A 40 -1.20 13.46 -18.42
N GLU A 41 0.13 13.24 -18.36
CA GLU A 41 0.85 12.34 -19.26
C GLU A 41 0.85 10.89 -18.77
N ALA A 42 0.77 10.69 -17.45
CA ALA A 42 0.99 9.41 -16.80
C ALA A 42 -0.04 8.35 -17.21
N ALA A 43 -1.33 8.71 -17.28
CA ALA A 43 -2.39 7.76 -17.63
C ALA A 43 -2.20 7.18 -19.03
N ALA A 44 -1.90 8.02 -20.04
CA ALA A 44 -1.64 7.58 -21.41
C ALA A 44 -0.36 6.75 -21.52
N LEU A 45 0.68 7.10 -20.76
CA LEU A 45 1.94 6.38 -20.72
C LEU A 45 1.75 4.97 -20.12
N VAL A 46 1.02 4.84 -19.02
CA VAL A 46 0.69 3.55 -18.39
C VAL A 46 -0.13 2.66 -19.35
N GLU A 47 -1.15 3.23 -20.01
CA GLU A 47 -1.98 2.50 -20.96
C GLU A 47 -1.18 1.96 -22.15
N SER A 48 -0.24 2.76 -22.68
CA SER A 48 0.58 2.38 -23.84
C SER A 48 1.70 1.39 -23.51
N THR A 49 2.31 1.50 -22.33
CA THR A 49 3.47 0.69 -21.92
C THR A 49 3.08 -0.53 -21.11
N ARG A 50 1.91 -0.52 -20.46
CA ARG A 50 1.40 -1.58 -19.55
C ARG A 50 2.47 -2.07 -18.57
N PRO A 51 3.02 -1.19 -17.74
CA PRO A 51 4.08 -1.55 -16.81
C PRO A 51 3.57 -2.47 -15.70
N ASP A 52 4.46 -3.25 -15.09
CA ASP A 52 4.16 -4.00 -13.88
C ASP A 52 4.02 -3.06 -12.67
N VAL A 53 4.83 -1.98 -12.65
CA VAL A 53 4.88 -1.04 -11.52
C VAL A 53 4.95 0.41 -12.01
N VAL A 54 4.23 1.30 -11.34
CA VAL A 54 4.41 2.75 -11.43
C VAL A 54 5.05 3.27 -10.15
N VAL A 55 6.16 4.00 -10.29
CA VAL A 55 6.79 4.76 -9.20
C VAL A 55 6.36 6.21 -9.34
N LEU A 56 5.65 6.73 -8.33
CA LEU A 56 4.87 7.96 -8.42
C LEU A 56 5.21 8.94 -7.29
N ASP A 57 5.56 10.19 -7.63
CA ASP A 57 5.66 11.27 -6.64
C ASP A 57 4.27 11.75 -6.19
N VAL A 58 4.12 12.04 -4.89
CA VAL A 58 2.90 12.68 -4.35
C VAL A 58 2.74 14.10 -4.88
N ALA A 59 3.83 14.85 -4.97
CA ALA A 59 3.81 16.26 -5.37
C ALA A 59 4.10 16.42 -6.86
N LEU A 60 3.09 16.28 -7.71
CA LEU A 60 3.19 16.57 -9.12
C LEU A 60 2.85 18.05 -9.41
N PRO A 61 3.42 18.66 -10.47
CA PRO A 61 3.18 20.05 -10.80
C PRO A 61 1.73 20.40 -11.16
N ASP A 62 1.01 19.43 -11.70
CA ASP A 62 -0.33 19.58 -12.28
C ASP A 62 -1.44 18.86 -11.49
N ALA A 63 -1.10 18.00 -10.53
CA ALA A 63 -2.09 17.28 -9.73
C ALA A 63 -1.51 16.71 -8.43
N ASP A 64 -2.41 16.24 -7.52
CA ASP A 64 -2.05 15.40 -6.38
C ASP A 64 -1.76 13.97 -6.87
N GLY A 65 -0.52 13.48 -6.65
CA GLY A 65 -0.11 12.13 -7.07
C GLY A 65 -0.95 11.01 -6.42
N LEU A 66 -1.52 11.22 -5.22
CA LEU A 66 -2.41 10.23 -4.61
C LEU A 66 -3.76 10.15 -5.33
N GLN A 67 -4.24 11.26 -5.91
CA GLN A 67 -5.42 11.23 -6.78
C GLN A 67 -5.13 10.42 -8.06
N LEU A 68 -3.99 10.68 -8.70
CA LEU A 68 -3.55 9.88 -9.86
C LEU A 68 -3.40 8.40 -9.49
N ALA A 69 -2.80 8.08 -8.33
CA ALA A 69 -2.68 6.71 -7.85
C ALA A 69 -4.05 6.01 -7.73
N ARG A 70 -5.07 6.71 -7.22
CA ARG A 70 -6.43 6.19 -7.14
C ARG A 70 -7.01 5.91 -8.51
N GLU A 71 -6.90 6.85 -9.45
CA GLU A 71 -7.38 6.68 -10.82
C GLU A 71 -6.71 5.50 -11.54
N LEU A 72 -5.39 5.33 -11.35
CA LEU A 72 -4.64 4.20 -11.87
C LEU A 72 -5.09 2.88 -11.23
N ARG A 73 -5.30 2.83 -9.92
CA ARG A 73 -5.79 1.65 -9.22
C ARG A 73 -7.19 1.22 -9.66
N ASP A 74 -8.10 2.19 -9.86
CA ASP A 74 -9.47 1.93 -10.29
C ASP A 74 -9.52 1.33 -11.70
N ARG A 75 -8.55 1.69 -12.57
CA ARG A 75 -8.47 1.17 -13.95
C ARG A 75 -7.64 -0.11 -14.06
N HIS A 76 -6.64 -0.29 -13.21
CA HIS A 76 -5.62 -1.34 -13.30
C HIS A 76 -5.43 -2.02 -11.94
N ALA A 77 -6.27 -3.00 -11.61
CA ALA A 77 -6.27 -3.68 -10.31
C ALA A 77 -4.93 -4.37 -9.98
N GLU A 78 -4.24 -4.90 -11.00
CA GLU A 78 -2.98 -5.64 -10.86
C GLU A 78 -1.72 -4.75 -10.96
N LEU A 79 -1.87 -3.46 -11.24
CA LEU A 79 -0.74 -2.54 -11.34
C LEU A 79 -0.11 -2.31 -9.98
N GLY A 80 1.18 -2.55 -9.84
CA GLY A 80 1.96 -2.14 -8.67
C GLY A 80 2.07 -0.61 -8.63
N ILE A 81 1.74 0.03 -7.50
CA ILE A 81 1.86 1.47 -7.33
C ILE A 81 2.75 1.76 -6.12
N VAL A 82 3.94 2.27 -6.37
CA VAL A 82 4.90 2.71 -5.35
C VAL A 82 4.87 4.22 -5.27
N VAL A 83 4.48 4.77 -4.14
CA VAL A 83 4.47 6.21 -3.91
C VAL A 83 5.78 6.64 -3.25
N LEU A 84 6.46 7.61 -3.85
CA LEU A 84 7.61 8.29 -3.27
C LEU A 84 7.21 9.69 -2.79
N THR A 85 7.71 10.10 -1.63
CA THR A 85 7.43 11.44 -1.09
C THR A 85 8.65 12.06 -0.41
N ALA A 86 8.81 13.36 -0.56
CA ALA A 86 9.77 14.14 0.23
C ALA A 86 9.27 14.36 1.67
N GLN A 87 7.96 14.32 1.87
CA GLN A 87 7.28 14.54 3.16
C GLN A 87 6.60 13.24 3.59
N ALA A 88 7.30 12.45 4.40
CA ALA A 88 6.76 11.20 4.95
C ALA A 88 5.92 11.46 6.22
N GLU A 89 5.00 12.43 6.15
CA GLU A 89 4.07 12.75 7.23
C GLU A 89 2.99 11.66 7.37
N ASP A 90 2.53 11.45 8.62
CA ASP A 90 1.54 10.43 8.91
C ASP A 90 0.25 10.60 8.08
N ASP A 91 -0.21 11.83 7.87
CA ASP A 91 -1.43 12.09 7.10
C ASP A 91 -1.29 11.70 5.62
N VAL A 92 -0.12 11.95 5.01
CA VAL A 92 0.16 11.53 3.63
C VAL A 92 0.24 10.01 3.54
N LEU A 93 0.88 9.37 4.52
CA LEU A 93 0.95 7.90 4.63
C LEU A 93 -0.44 7.27 4.73
N PHE A 94 -1.33 7.83 5.56
CA PHE A 94 -2.69 7.30 5.70
C PHE A 94 -3.55 7.52 4.44
N ARG A 95 -3.41 8.66 3.78
CA ARG A 95 -4.06 8.91 2.47
C ARG A 95 -3.57 7.91 1.42
N ALA A 96 -2.26 7.65 1.36
CA ALA A 96 -1.69 6.65 0.46
C ALA A 96 -2.25 5.24 0.75
N LEU A 97 -2.36 4.88 2.03
CA LEU A 97 -2.96 3.62 2.47
C LEU A 97 -4.42 3.48 2.00
N GLU A 98 -5.23 4.53 2.15
CA GLU A 98 -6.65 4.57 1.73
C GLU A 98 -6.81 4.54 0.21
N THR A 99 -5.83 5.04 -0.52
CA THR A 99 -5.81 5.04 -1.98
C THR A 99 -5.61 3.64 -2.57
N GLY A 100 -5.05 2.70 -1.79
CA GLY A 100 -4.78 1.34 -2.24
C GLY A 100 -3.48 1.20 -3.03
N VAL A 101 -2.48 2.06 -2.76
CA VAL A 101 -1.13 1.89 -3.32
C VAL A 101 -0.44 0.65 -2.73
N SER A 102 0.56 0.13 -3.42
CA SER A 102 1.27 -1.09 -3.01
C SER A 102 2.40 -0.80 -2.02
N ALA A 103 3.03 0.37 -2.13
CA ALA A 103 4.09 0.80 -1.22
C ALA A 103 4.15 2.32 -1.07
N PHE A 104 4.64 2.76 0.09
CA PHE A 104 4.89 4.16 0.40
C PHE A 104 6.32 4.29 0.95
N VAL A 105 7.16 5.09 0.30
CA VAL A 105 8.59 5.21 0.59
C VAL A 105 8.99 6.69 0.62
N GLY A 106 9.78 7.08 1.60
CA GLY A 106 10.37 8.42 1.63
C GLY A 106 11.47 8.58 0.58
N LYS A 107 11.57 9.74 -0.07
CA LYS A 107 12.67 10.04 -1.01
C LYS A 107 14.06 10.07 -0.35
N THR A 108 14.12 10.07 0.98
CA THR A 108 15.36 9.97 1.77
C THR A 108 15.69 8.54 2.18
N ALA A 109 14.85 7.57 1.82
CA ALA A 109 15.08 6.17 2.14
C ALA A 109 16.30 5.60 1.39
N PRO A 110 16.95 4.56 1.94
CA PRO A 110 18.02 3.86 1.24
C PRO A 110 17.56 3.30 -0.12
N ASN A 111 18.45 3.29 -1.10
CA ASN A 111 18.18 2.74 -2.44
C ASN A 111 17.60 1.32 -2.42
N THR A 112 18.06 0.49 -1.47
CA THR A 112 17.59 -0.89 -1.29
C THR A 112 16.11 -0.96 -0.91
N GLU A 113 15.61 0.04 -0.18
CA GLU A 113 14.19 0.13 0.19
C GLU A 113 13.32 0.46 -1.03
N VAL A 114 13.75 1.40 -1.86
CA VAL A 114 13.04 1.74 -3.11
C VAL A 114 12.96 0.54 -4.05
N LEU A 115 14.08 -0.15 -4.29
CA LEU A 115 14.12 -1.35 -5.13
C LEU A 115 13.30 -2.50 -4.52
N GLY A 116 13.35 -2.67 -3.20
CA GLY A 116 12.53 -3.65 -2.48
C GLY A 116 11.03 -3.36 -2.60
N ALA A 117 10.63 -2.09 -2.54
CA ALA A 117 9.24 -1.66 -2.72
C ALA A 117 8.73 -1.94 -4.16
N ILE A 118 9.57 -1.71 -5.18
CA ILE A 118 9.24 -2.03 -6.57
C ILE A 118 9.02 -3.54 -6.75
N ARG A 119 9.94 -4.38 -6.25
CA ARG A 119 9.79 -5.83 -6.31
C ARG A 119 8.55 -6.33 -5.57
N HIS A 120 8.29 -5.77 -4.39
CA HIS A 120 7.07 -6.09 -3.62
C HIS A 120 5.81 -5.72 -4.42
N ALA A 121 5.76 -4.53 -4.98
CA ALA A 121 4.61 -4.04 -5.74
C ALA A 121 4.33 -4.89 -7.00
N ALA A 122 5.37 -5.37 -7.67
CA ALA A 122 5.24 -6.22 -8.86
C ALA A 122 4.58 -7.58 -8.57
N VAL A 123 4.76 -8.14 -7.36
CA VAL A 123 4.20 -9.47 -7.01
C VAL A 123 2.98 -9.40 -6.10
N ALA A 124 2.72 -8.27 -5.48
CA ALA A 124 1.67 -8.09 -4.49
C ALA A 124 1.01 -6.71 -4.59
N ALA A 125 0.52 -6.37 -5.79
CA ALA A 125 -0.05 -5.06 -6.12
C ALA A 125 -1.12 -4.56 -5.13
N ALA A 126 -1.95 -5.45 -4.60
CA ALA A 126 -3.00 -5.13 -3.61
C ALA A 126 -2.50 -5.13 -2.15
N SER A 127 -1.22 -5.41 -1.90
CA SER A 127 -0.63 -5.44 -0.55
C SER A 127 0.12 -4.13 -0.28
N PHE A 128 -0.12 -3.51 0.86
CA PHE A 128 0.54 -2.25 1.24
C PHE A 128 1.76 -2.50 2.13
N THR A 129 2.86 -1.82 1.83
CA THR A 129 4.05 -1.76 2.69
C THR A 129 4.54 -0.32 2.84
N ALA A 130 4.98 0.05 4.04
CA ALA A 130 5.59 1.34 4.32
C ALA A 130 6.47 1.25 5.57
N THR A 131 7.67 1.83 5.49
CA THR A 131 8.53 1.99 6.67
C THR A 131 7.87 2.95 7.66
N GLY A 132 7.85 2.56 8.94
CA GLY A 132 7.24 3.38 10.00
C GLY A 132 5.71 3.29 10.10
N LEU A 133 5.02 2.51 9.27
CA LEU A 133 3.55 2.35 9.32
C LEU A 133 3.06 1.97 10.73
N ALA A 134 3.71 1.00 11.39
CA ALA A 134 3.34 0.59 12.74
C ALA A 134 3.43 1.74 13.76
N HIS A 135 4.47 2.57 13.66
CA HIS A 135 4.64 3.74 14.53
C HIS A 135 3.61 4.84 14.23
N ALA A 136 3.31 5.09 12.95
CA ALA A 136 2.29 6.06 12.54
C ALA A 136 0.90 5.63 13.03
N LEU A 137 0.57 4.34 12.90
CA LEU A 137 -0.66 3.76 13.44
C LEU A 137 -0.72 3.91 14.97
N ALA A 138 0.37 3.61 15.68
CA ALA A 138 0.44 3.73 17.13
C ALA A 138 0.25 5.20 17.60
N ARG A 139 0.78 6.19 16.86
CA ARG A 139 0.55 7.62 17.16
C ARG A 139 -0.91 8.04 16.97
N ARG A 140 -1.55 7.58 15.89
CA ARG A 140 -2.96 7.93 15.58
C ARG A 140 -3.96 7.29 16.54
N VAL A 141 -3.61 6.12 17.11
CA VAL A 141 -4.45 5.39 18.08
C VAL A 141 -4.23 5.90 19.52
N ARG A 142 -3.21 6.74 19.80
CA ARG A 142 -3.09 7.40 21.11
C ARG A 142 -4.29 8.35 21.29
N PRO A 143 -5.16 8.12 22.30
CA PRO A 143 -6.29 9.01 22.52
C PRO A 143 -5.75 10.39 22.93
N ALA A 144 -6.06 11.41 22.15
CA ALA A 144 -6.12 12.76 22.67
C ALA A 144 -7.25 12.77 23.70
N GLY A 145 -6.92 12.60 25.01
CA GLY A 145 -7.83 12.74 26.14
C GLY A 145 -9.10 11.89 26.05
N SER A 146 -9.26 10.95 26.98
CA SER A 146 -10.51 10.31 27.43
C SER A 146 -11.77 10.67 26.60
N GLY A 147 -12.00 9.92 25.53
CA GLY A 147 -13.23 10.01 24.75
C GLY A 147 -13.62 8.62 24.25
N GLN A 148 -14.79 8.18 24.71
CA GLN A 148 -15.48 6.93 24.45
C GLN A 148 -15.16 6.26 23.10
N ALA A 149 -14.78 4.95 23.19
CA ALA A 149 -14.90 4.08 22.04
C ALA A 149 -16.31 4.23 21.47
N VAL A 150 -16.42 4.72 20.23
CA VAL A 150 -17.70 4.73 19.52
C VAL A 150 -17.98 3.29 19.15
N ALA A 151 -18.74 2.61 20.00
CA ALA A 151 -19.36 1.35 19.66
C ALA A 151 -20.35 1.64 18.53
N VAL A 152 -20.04 1.27 17.31
CA VAL A 152 -21.02 1.28 16.23
C VAL A 152 -21.97 0.12 16.53
N GLU A 153 -23.17 0.46 17.01
CA GLU A 153 -24.23 -0.52 17.21
C GLU A 153 -24.49 -1.25 15.90
N GLY A 154 -24.25 -2.58 15.91
CA GLY A 154 -24.56 -3.47 14.79
C GLY A 154 -23.38 -4.12 14.07
N LEU A 155 -22.13 -3.69 14.27
CA LEU A 155 -20.98 -4.33 13.64
C LEU A 155 -20.39 -5.44 14.52
N THR A 156 -20.80 -6.69 14.29
CA THR A 156 -20.24 -7.85 14.98
C THR A 156 -19.43 -8.72 14.01
N LEU A 157 -18.12 -8.83 14.27
CA LEU A 157 -17.29 -9.83 13.63
C LEU A 157 -17.45 -11.16 14.36
N SER A 158 -17.59 -12.26 13.61
CA SER A 158 -17.52 -13.60 14.21
C SER A 158 -16.12 -13.88 14.76
N PRO A 159 -15.91 -14.85 15.66
CA PRO A 159 -14.59 -15.21 16.19
C PRO A 159 -13.57 -15.48 15.09
N ARG A 160 -13.96 -16.16 14.01
CA ARG A 160 -13.08 -16.44 12.86
C ARG A 160 -12.76 -15.21 12.01
N GLU A 161 -13.70 -14.31 11.84
CA GLU A 161 -13.46 -13.02 11.15
C GLU A 161 -12.53 -12.14 11.98
N HIS A 162 -12.66 -12.15 13.30
CA HIS A 162 -11.77 -11.42 14.20
C HIS A 162 -10.33 -11.98 14.15
N GLU A 163 -10.17 -13.30 14.13
CA GLU A 163 -8.88 -13.98 13.98
C GLU A 163 -8.22 -13.61 12.64
N VAL A 164 -8.98 -13.63 11.54
CA VAL A 164 -8.50 -13.20 10.22
C VAL A 164 -8.06 -11.73 10.25
N LEU A 165 -8.86 -10.85 10.84
CA LEU A 165 -8.55 -9.42 10.94
C LEU A 165 -7.25 -9.19 11.73
N ALA A 166 -7.04 -9.88 12.83
CA ALA A 166 -5.81 -9.82 13.62
C ALA A 166 -4.59 -10.27 12.80
N LEU A 167 -4.70 -11.37 12.06
CA LEU A 167 -3.63 -11.88 11.19
C LEU A 167 -3.37 -10.95 9.99
N LEU A 168 -4.41 -10.33 9.43
CA LEU A 168 -4.25 -9.28 8.45
C LEU A 168 -3.45 -8.09 9.04
N ALA A 169 -3.75 -7.66 10.25
CA ALA A 169 -3.06 -6.53 10.89
C ALA A 169 -1.57 -6.80 11.10
N THR A 170 -1.14 -8.07 11.29
CA THR A 170 0.28 -8.43 11.42
C THR A 170 1.03 -8.58 10.08
N GLY A 171 0.43 -8.25 8.95
CA GLY A 171 1.10 -8.30 7.65
C GLY A 171 1.09 -9.67 6.97
N ARG A 172 0.39 -10.68 7.50
CA ARG A 172 0.39 -12.04 6.93
C ARG A 172 -0.34 -12.10 5.59
N SER A 173 0.22 -12.83 4.63
CA SER A 173 -0.45 -13.12 3.35
C SER A 173 -1.64 -14.06 3.54
N VAL A 174 -2.59 -14.04 2.60
CA VAL A 174 -3.77 -14.93 2.68
C VAL A 174 -3.40 -16.41 2.74
N PRO A 175 -2.40 -16.93 2.00
CA PRO A 175 -1.93 -18.30 2.19
C PRO A 175 -1.35 -18.56 3.58
N ALA A 176 -0.61 -17.61 4.17
CA ALA A 176 -0.09 -17.74 5.53
C ALA A 176 -1.22 -17.73 6.57
N ILE A 177 -2.24 -16.88 6.39
CA ILE A 177 -3.45 -16.87 7.22
C ILE A 177 -4.17 -18.23 7.15
N ALA A 178 -4.34 -18.77 5.95
CA ALA A 178 -4.96 -20.08 5.74
C ALA A 178 -4.23 -21.18 6.51
N ALA A 179 -2.89 -21.20 6.44
CA ALA A 179 -2.06 -22.15 7.16
C ALA A 179 -2.19 -22.02 8.68
N MET A 180 -2.15 -20.78 9.20
CA MET A 180 -2.26 -20.49 10.63
C MET A 180 -3.63 -20.84 11.21
N MET A 181 -4.69 -20.66 10.43
CA MET A 181 -6.08 -20.98 10.82
C MET A 181 -6.48 -22.44 10.54
N PHE A 182 -5.58 -23.24 9.94
CA PHE A 182 -5.86 -24.61 9.53
C PHE A 182 -7.07 -24.75 8.58
N VAL A 183 -7.17 -23.83 7.61
CA VAL A 183 -8.23 -23.84 6.59
C VAL A 183 -7.64 -23.79 5.18
N SER A 184 -8.48 -24.05 4.16
CA SER A 184 -8.05 -23.88 2.77
C SER A 184 -7.83 -22.39 2.43
N VAL A 185 -6.99 -22.10 1.41
CA VAL A 185 -6.79 -20.73 0.92
C VAL A 185 -8.10 -20.10 0.43
N SER A 186 -8.98 -20.88 -0.18
CA SER A 186 -10.31 -20.43 -0.60
C SER A 186 -11.19 -20.01 0.57
N THR A 187 -11.15 -20.79 1.67
CA THR A 187 -11.87 -20.47 2.92
C THR A 187 -11.33 -19.19 3.55
N ALA A 188 -9.99 -19.03 3.61
CA ALA A 188 -9.37 -17.82 4.13
C ALA A 188 -9.75 -16.59 3.29
N LYS A 189 -9.75 -16.69 1.95
CA LYS A 189 -10.24 -15.62 1.05
C LYS A 189 -11.69 -15.23 1.37
N THR A 190 -12.56 -16.20 1.62
CA THR A 190 -13.96 -15.94 1.99
C THR A 190 -14.08 -15.17 3.31
N TYR A 191 -13.28 -15.53 4.32
CA TYR A 191 -13.25 -14.76 5.57
C TYR A 191 -12.73 -13.35 5.37
N VAL A 192 -11.66 -13.16 4.60
CA VAL A 192 -11.12 -11.84 4.26
C VAL A 192 -12.17 -10.97 3.58
N SER A 193 -12.88 -11.51 2.57
CA SER A 193 -13.97 -10.78 1.89
C SER A 193 -15.06 -10.36 2.88
N ARG A 194 -15.54 -11.27 3.72
CA ARG A 194 -16.56 -10.96 4.74
C ARG A 194 -16.12 -9.89 5.74
N VAL A 195 -14.84 -9.91 6.14
CA VAL A 195 -14.27 -8.86 7.00
C VAL A 195 -14.30 -7.53 6.28
N TYR A 196 -13.89 -7.48 5.00
CA TYR A 196 -13.93 -6.25 4.21
C TYR A 196 -15.35 -5.74 4.04
N ASP A 197 -16.28 -6.60 3.66
CA ASP A 197 -17.71 -6.26 3.50
C ASP A 197 -18.30 -5.65 4.78
N LYS A 198 -18.05 -6.30 5.92
CA LYS A 198 -18.54 -5.85 7.23
C LYS A 198 -17.92 -4.52 7.66
N LEU A 199 -16.65 -4.29 7.34
CA LEU A 199 -15.93 -3.05 7.67
C LEU A 199 -16.17 -1.94 6.64
N GLY A 200 -16.90 -2.20 5.54
CA GLY A 200 -17.04 -1.28 4.43
C GLY A 200 -15.70 -0.97 3.76
N ALA A 201 -14.78 -1.93 3.75
CA ALA A 201 -13.44 -1.77 3.26
C ALA A 201 -13.26 -2.38 1.87
N THR A 202 -12.54 -1.69 0.99
CA THR A 202 -12.25 -2.16 -0.37
C THR A 202 -10.91 -2.87 -0.49
N ASN A 203 -10.05 -2.74 0.52
CA ASN A 203 -8.72 -3.35 0.56
C ASN A 203 -8.28 -3.60 2.02
N ARG A 204 -7.15 -4.33 2.16
CA ARG A 204 -6.57 -4.67 3.46
C ARG A 204 -6.31 -3.44 4.33
N ALA A 205 -5.75 -2.41 3.74
CA ALA A 205 -5.36 -1.20 4.42
C ALA A 205 -6.58 -0.47 5.02
N SER A 206 -7.62 -0.29 4.20
CA SER A 206 -8.90 0.27 4.61
C SER A 206 -9.55 -0.56 5.74
N ALA A 207 -9.49 -1.90 5.65
CA ALA A 207 -10.03 -2.78 6.69
C ALA A 207 -9.30 -2.61 8.03
N ILE A 208 -7.96 -2.58 8.02
CA ILE A 208 -7.13 -2.37 9.22
C ILE A 208 -7.41 -1.00 9.84
N MET A 209 -7.48 0.05 9.03
CA MET A 209 -7.77 1.41 9.50
C MET A 209 -9.15 1.52 10.14
N THR A 210 -10.17 0.95 9.50
CA THR A 210 -11.53 0.93 10.06
C THR A 210 -11.56 0.12 11.35
N ALA A 211 -10.90 -1.03 11.40
CA ALA A 211 -10.84 -1.86 12.59
C ALA A 211 -10.14 -1.18 13.78
N LEU A 212 -9.06 -0.44 13.53
CA LEU A 212 -8.36 0.36 14.55
C LEU A 212 -9.24 1.50 15.04
N ARG A 213 -9.89 2.23 14.14
CA ARG A 213 -10.82 3.31 14.49
C ARG A 213 -11.99 2.83 15.35
N LEU A 214 -12.49 1.62 15.08
CA LEU A 214 -13.58 0.98 15.83
C LEU A 214 -13.10 0.23 17.08
N GLY A 215 -11.79 0.19 17.37
CA GLY A 215 -11.24 -0.52 18.51
C GLY A 215 -11.33 -2.05 18.45
N LEU A 216 -11.59 -2.61 17.25
CA LEU A 216 -11.70 -4.06 17.03
C LEU A 216 -10.34 -4.77 17.10
N ILE A 217 -9.26 -4.07 16.80
CA ILE A 217 -7.89 -4.53 16.97
C ILE A 217 -7.07 -3.48 17.71
N LYS A 218 -6.08 -3.94 18.45
CA LYS A 218 -5.09 -3.08 19.10
C LYS A 218 -3.79 -3.12 18.31
N PRO A 219 -3.03 -2.01 18.21
CA PRO A 219 -1.70 -2.06 17.63
C PRO A 219 -0.79 -2.85 18.58
N GLU A 220 -0.61 -4.14 18.34
CA GLU A 220 0.40 -4.93 19.05
C GLU A 220 1.77 -4.58 18.48
N LEU A 221 2.59 -3.93 19.30
CA LEU A 221 4.02 -3.74 19.08
C LEU A 221 4.73 -5.09 19.31
N SER A 222 4.63 -6.00 18.34
CA SER A 222 5.56 -7.14 18.31
C SER A 222 6.88 -6.65 17.74
N ILE A 223 7.81 -6.31 18.63
CA ILE A 223 9.23 -6.20 18.30
C ILE A 223 9.72 -7.64 18.19
N PRO A 224 10.12 -8.15 17.00
CA PRO A 224 10.89 -9.38 16.97
C PRO A 224 12.28 -9.08 17.53
N ALA A 225 12.69 -9.87 18.53
CA ALA A 225 14.03 -9.90 19.06
C ALA A 225 15.04 -10.39 18.00
#